data_ee9ebde38f2d335c86a6a94d45421d49
#
_entry.id   ee9ebde38f2d335c86a6a94d45421d49
#
_cell.length_a   1.000
_cell.length_b   1.000
_cell.length_c   1.000
_cell.angle_alpha   90.00
_cell.angle_beta   90.00
_cell.angle_gamma   90.00
#
_symmetry.space_group_name_H-M   'P 1'
#
loop_
_entity.id
_entity.type
_entity.pdbx_description
1 polymer ?
#
loop_
_entity_poly.entity_id
_entity_poly.type
_entity_poly.pdbx_seq_one_letter_code
_entity_poly.pdbx_strand_id
1 'polypeptide(L)'
;MTIPSWETLTADWVAEKIGAPLGLALEMSPVGTGQVAECRRLVLHENGKPLASVVAKAPSSDPTSAATAAAQRLYLRETSFYRELAPRLGTPTPLCYFAEIDDSNHFMIILDDMSPTLSVDQFSGLTLEQTRHGLVALANLHSGTTNDDELFGREWLNGTKAALAPLYQSILPGLFTTFLDRFRHADADILELVTNFAHRLPHYSAQASPYECVVHGDFRTDNLLFEGRGGEVPLAVVDWQTVSVSSPFLDVAYFLVTSLEPQLLLGAADELLDVYLEERSRLGSPIPRDTTRSELARYALQPVAMLVPAAVIVEQTDRGDRMFVEMLRRATVICTAWKSLEELDRYVAA
;
A
#
# COMPACT_ATOMS: atom_id res chain seq x y z
N MET A 1 -26.16 0.90 12.73
CA MET A 1 -26.40 1.88 11.66
C MET A 1 -26.29 1.11 10.35
N THR A 2 -27.22 1.27 9.41
CA THR A 2 -27.16 0.52 8.14
C THR A 2 -26.16 1.19 7.22
N ILE A 3 -25.17 0.43 6.71
CA ILE A 3 -24.21 0.90 5.71
C ILE A 3 -24.91 0.86 4.34
N PRO A 4 -25.00 1.96 3.59
CA PRO A 4 -25.67 1.96 2.28
C PRO A 4 -24.82 1.26 1.22
N SER A 5 -25.51 0.63 0.24
CA SER A 5 -24.88 0.25 -1.04
C SER A 5 -24.89 1.42 -2.02
N TRP A 6 -24.25 1.26 -3.18
CA TRP A 6 -24.28 2.30 -4.23
C TRP A 6 -25.71 2.66 -4.68
N GLU A 7 -26.63 1.67 -4.68
CA GLU A 7 -28.03 1.84 -5.08
C GLU A 7 -28.88 2.52 -4.01
N THR A 8 -28.49 2.41 -2.73
CA THR A 8 -29.24 2.97 -1.61
C THR A 8 -28.61 4.23 -1.02
N LEU A 9 -27.43 4.62 -1.53
CA LEU A 9 -26.72 5.82 -1.10
C LEU A 9 -27.51 7.08 -1.53
N THR A 10 -27.80 7.97 -0.59
CA THR A 10 -28.53 9.21 -0.83
C THR A 10 -27.67 10.44 -0.54
N ALA A 11 -28.03 11.57 -1.18
CA ALA A 11 -27.39 12.85 -0.92
C ALA A 11 -27.45 13.24 0.57
N ASP A 12 -28.62 13.05 1.21
CA ASP A 12 -28.81 13.40 2.62
C ASP A 12 -27.95 12.54 3.54
N TRP A 13 -27.79 11.25 3.23
CA TRP A 13 -26.90 10.40 4.01
C TRP A 13 -25.44 10.87 3.91
N VAL A 14 -24.95 11.20 2.71
CA VAL A 14 -23.60 11.75 2.52
C VAL A 14 -23.46 13.08 3.23
N ALA A 15 -24.42 13.99 3.04
CA ALA A 15 -24.42 15.31 3.67
C ALA A 15 -24.32 15.22 5.20
N GLU A 16 -25.10 14.29 5.82
CA GLU A 16 -25.03 14.04 7.27
C GLU A 16 -23.62 13.63 7.72
N LYS A 17 -22.92 12.75 6.96
CA LYS A 17 -21.59 12.27 7.34
C LYS A 17 -20.52 13.35 7.26
N ILE A 18 -20.64 14.27 6.31
CA ILE A 18 -19.64 15.34 6.11
C ILE A 18 -20.05 16.68 6.75
N GLY A 19 -21.20 16.74 7.41
CA GLY A 19 -21.71 17.97 8.04
C GLY A 19 -22.19 19.00 7.04
N ALA A 20 -22.65 18.59 5.86
CA ALA A 20 -23.22 19.47 4.84
C ALA A 20 -24.74 19.66 5.02
N PRO A 21 -25.37 20.70 4.42
CA PRO A 21 -26.82 20.87 4.42
C PRO A 21 -27.55 19.68 3.78
N LEU A 22 -28.80 19.45 4.22
CA LEU A 22 -29.68 18.45 3.60
C LEU A 22 -30.41 19.01 2.37
N GLY A 23 -30.99 18.12 1.58
CA GLY A 23 -31.78 18.49 0.39
C GLY A 23 -30.93 18.81 -0.86
N LEU A 24 -29.69 18.37 -0.87
CA LEU A 24 -28.78 18.54 -2.00
C LEU A 24 -29.01 17.46 -3.07
N ALA A 25 -28.57 17.71 -4.29
CA ALA A 25 -28.49 16.69 -5.34
C ALA A 25 -27.13 15.97 -5.27
N LEU A 26 -27.11 14.66 -5.54
CA LEU A 26 -25.90 13.83 -5.55
C LEU A 26 -25.54 13.45 -6.98
N GLU A 27 -24.31 13.74 -7.37
CA GLU A 27 -23.69 13.21 -8.58
C GLU A 27 -22.60 12.20 -8.17
N MET A 28 -22.54 11.06 -8.88
CA MET A 28 -21.55 10.01 -8.63
C MET A 28 -20.78 9.69 -9.90
N SER A 29 -19.46 9.63 -9.82
CA SER A 29 -18.57 9.23 -10.92
C SER A 29 -17.47 8.29 -10.44
N PRO A 30 -17.07 7.30 -11.27
CA PRO A 30 -15.97 6.39 -10.90
C PRO A 30 -14.64 7.13 -10.68
N VAL A 31 -13.83 6.64 -9.77
CA VAL A 31 -12.46 7.13 -9.51
C VAL A 31 -11.49 5.97 -9.49
N GLY A 32 -10.45 6.04 -10.33
CA GLY A 32 -9.42 4.98 -10.39
C GLY A 32 -9.94 3.68 -11.04
N THR A 33 -9.12 2.64 -10.92
CA THR A 33 -9.37 1.29 -11.49
C THR A 33 -9.18 0.24 -10.39
N GLY A 34 -9.78 0.46 -9.21
CA GLY A 34 -9.64 -0.46 -8.08
C GLY A 34 -10.07 -1.88 -8.43
N GLN A 35 -9.21 -2.87 -8.15
CA GLN A 35 -9.46 -4.28 -8.51
C GLN A 35 -10.26 -5.02 -7.44
N VAL A 36 -10.13 -4.64 -6.18
CA VAL A 36 -10.76 -5.33 -5.04
C VAL A 36 -11.85 -4.51 -4.33
N ALA A 37 -11.94 -3.22 -4.65
CA ALA A 37 -12.97 -2.32 -4.14
C ALA A 37 -13.28 -1.26 -5.21
N GLU A 38 -14.50 -0.70 -5.18
CA GLU A 38 -14.88 0.40 -6.04
C GLU A 38 -14.74 1.74 -5.32
N CYS A 39 -14.17 2.72 -6.03
CA CYS A 39 -14.12 4.10 -5.58
C CYS A 39 -14.99 4.98 -6.48
N ARG A 40 -15.78 5.85 -5.87
CA ARG A 40 -16.59 6.86 -6.59
C ARG A 40 -16.42 8.23 -5.96
N ARG A 41 -16.28 9.25 -6.80
CA ARG A 41 -16.42 10.63 -6.40
C ARG A 41 -17.89 10.96 -6.23
N LEU A 42 -18.21 11.54 -5.10
CA LEU A 42 -19.56 11.98 -4.72
C LEU A 42 -19.54 13.51 -4.65
N VAL A 43 -20.26 14.17 -5.54
CA VAL A 43 -20.38 15.63 -5.56
C VAL A 43 -21.78 16.02 -5.12
N LEU A 44 -21.88 16.79 -4.04
CA LEU A 44 -23.13 17.37 -3.58
C LEU A 44 -23.34 18.73 -4.23
N HIS A 45 -24.51 18.92 -4.85
CA HIS A 45 -24.87 20.12 -5.56
C HIS A 45 -25.98 20.89 -4.87
N GLU A 46 -25.79 22.20 -4.70
CA GLU A 46 -26.84 23.14 -4.30
C GLU A 46 -27.21 24.02 -5.51
N ASN A 47 -28.48 24.02 -5.88
CA ASN A 47 -28.98 24.81 -7.04
C ASN A 47 -28.16 24.58 -8.33
N GLY A 48 -27.74 23.34 -8.58
CA GLY A 48 -26.97 22.96 -9.76
C GLY A 48 -25.47 23.33 -9.71
N LYS A 49 -24.96 23.86 -8.60
CA LYS A 49 -23.54 24.17 -8.40
C LYS A 49 -22.93 23.20 -7.40
N PRO A 50 -21.69 22.72 -7.63
CA PRO A 50 -21.00 21.87 -6.67
C PRO A 50 -20.75 22.64 -5.37
N LEU A 51 -21.13 22.02 -4.24
CA LEU A 51 -20.96 22.53 -2.89
C LEU A 51 -19.86 21.78 -2.13
N ALA A 52 -19.85 20.45 -2.23
CA ALA A 52 -18.86 19.60 -1.58
C ALA A 52 -18.53 18.38 -2.45
N SER A 53 -17.31 17.88 -2.35
CA SER A 53 -16.85 16.69 -3.04
C SER A 53 -16.12 15.78 -2.06
N VAL A 54 -16.44 14.48 -2.10
CA VAL A 54 -15.78 13.44 -1.32
C VAL A 54 -15.56 12.20 -2.19
N VAL A 55 -14.66 11.31 -1.76
CA VAL A 55 -14.45 10.01 -2.39
C VAL A 55 -15.00 8.92 -1.48
N ALA A 56 -15.90 8.11 -2.01
CA ALA A 56 -16.42 6.95 -1.32
C ALA A 56 -15.76 5.66 -1.84
N LYS A 57 -15.46 4.72 -0.94
CA LYS A 57 -14.95 3.38 -1.26
C LYS A 57 -15.91 2.34 -0.67
N ALA A 58 -16.28 1.33 -1.47
CA ALA A 58 -17.18 0.25 -1.10
C ALA A 58 -16.73 -1.07 -1.75
N PRO A 59 -17.32 -2.24 -1.40
CA PRO A 59 -16.95 -3.52 -1.99
C PRO A 59 -17.00 -3.49 -3.52
N SER A 60 -16.12 -4.30 -4.15
CA SER A 60 -16.19 -4.53 -5.60
C SER A 60 -17.55 -5.13 -5.99
N SER A 61 -18.07 -4.71 -7.13
CA SER A 61 -19.25 -5.34 -7.75
C SER A 61 -18.94 -6.72 -8.35
N ASP A 62 -17.67 -7.05 -8.59
CA ASP A 62 -17.26 -8.41 -8.97
C ASP A 62 -17.25 -9.33 -7.76
N PRO A 63 -18.12 -10.40 -7.72
CA PRO A 63 -18.23 -11.29 -6.57
C PRO A 63 -16.92 -12.02 -6.23
N THR A 64 -16.08 -12.33 -7.22
CA THR A 64 -14.80 -13.04 -7.02
C THR A 64 -13.80 -12.15 -6.32
N SER A 65 -13.65 -10.91 -6.78
CA SER A 65 -12.80 -9.90 -6.16
C SER A 65 -13.26 -9.57 -4.74
N ALA A 66 -14.58 -9.39 -4.53
CA ALA A 66 -15.16 -9.14 -3.22
C ALA A 66 -14.92 -10.30 -2.24
N ALA A 67 -15.13 -11.56 -2.67
CA ALA A 67 -14.87 -12.74 -1.86
C ALA A 67 -13.38 -12.88 -1.49
N THR A 68 -12.49 -12.61 -2.44
CA THR A 68 -11.03 -12.63 -2.21
C THR A 68 -10.63 -11.57 -1.19
N ALA A 69 -11.14 -10.35 -1.35
CA ALA A 69 -10.86 -9.24 -0.42
C ALA A 69 -11.37 -9.54 1.00
N ALA A 70 -12.56 -10.10 1.11
CA ALA A 70 -13.16 -10.50 2.39
C ALA A 70 -12.34 -11.63 3.07
N ALA A 71 -11.95 -12.67 2.32
CA ALA A 71 -11.12 -13.77 2.83
C ALA A 71 -9.77 -13.29 3.34
N GLN A 72 -9.18 -12.29 2.69
CA GLN A 72 -7.93 -11.64 3.11
C GLN A 72 -8.13 -10.51 4.12
N ARG A 73 -9.37 -10.24 4.54
CA ARG A 73 -9.73 -9.15 5.48
C ARG A 73 -9.26 -7.77 5.04
N LEU A 74 -9.17 -7.51 3.72
CA LEU A 74 -8.68 -6.23 3.20
C LEU A 74 -9.58 -5.07 3.62
N TYR A 75 -10.88 -5.24 3.52
CA TYR A 75 -11.88 -4.25 3.90
C TYR A 75 -11.85 -3.92 5.39
N LEU A 76 -11.73 -4.96 6.24
CA LEU A 76 -11.63 -4.80 7.69
C LEU A 76 -10.37 -4.00 8.07
N ARG A 77 -9.23 -4.30 7.44
CA ARG A 77 -7.97 -3.60 7.73
C ARG A 77 -8.05 -2.13 7.36
N GLU A 78 -8.53 -1.81 6.16
CA GLU A 78 -8.62 -0.42 5.71
C GLU A 78 -9.63 0.39 6.54
N THR A 79 -10.81 -0.18 6.80
CA THR A 79 -11.83 0.47 7.63
C THR A 79 -11.33 0.72 9.05
N SER A 80 -10.66 -0.27 9.66
CA SER A 80 -10.09 -0.15 11.00
C SER A 80 -8.94 0.83 11.04
N PHE A 81 -8.08 0.87 10.01
CA PHE A 81 -7.02 1.86 9.91
C PHE A 81 -7.58 3.29 9.96
N TYR A 82 -8.55 3.62 9.12
CA TYR A 82 -9.14 4.97 9.10
C TYR A 82 -9.88 5.30 10.39
N ARG A 83 -10.53 4.34 11.03
CA ARG A 83 -11.29 4.56 12.26
C ARG A 83 -10.41 4.69 13.50
N GLU A 84 -9.38 3.86 13.62
CA GLU A 84 -8.64 3.68 14.87
C GLU A 84 -7.23 4.29 14.84
N LEU A 85 -6.57 4.26 13.68
CA LEU A 85 -5.14 4.58 13.58
C LEU A 85 -4.87 5.92 12.89
N ALA A 86 -5.47 6.18 11.74
CA ALA A 86 -5.22 7.41 10.97
C ALA A 86 -5.40 8.71 11.81
N PRO A 87 -6.43 8.84 12.70
CA PRO A 87 -6.59 10.05 13.51
C PRO A 87 -5.47 10.29 14.54
N ARG A 88 -4.65 9.28 14.82
CA ARG A 88 -3.58 9.30 15.84
C ARG A 88 -2.19 9.51 15.24
N LEU A 89 -2.06 9.38 13.91
CA LEU A 89 -0.79 9.43 13.21
C LEU A 89 -0.56 10.78 12.54
N GLY A 90 0.71 11.17 12.46
CA GLY A 90 1.17 12.29 11.62
C GLY A 90 1.29 11.96 10.14
N THR A 91 0.93 10.74 9.74
CA THR A 91 0.99 10.31 8.33
C THR A 91 -0.07 11.05 7.53
N PRO A 92 0.27 11.69 6.41
CA PRO A 92 -0.69 12.44 5.62
C PRO A 92 -1.69 11.50 4.94
N THR A 93 -2.93 11.53 5.38
CA THR A 93 -4.07 10.79 4.79
C THR A 93 -5.19 11.77 4.47
N PRO A 94 -6.07 11.48 3.48
CA PRO A 94 -7.30 12.22 3.35
C PRO A 94 -8.12 12.15 4.65
N LEU A 95 -8.80 13.24 5.02
CA LEU A 95 -9.71 13.24 6.16
C LEU A 95 -10.79 12.17 5.95
N CYS A 96 -10.96 11.29 6.93
CA CYS A 96 -12.00 10.27 6.92
C CYS A 96 -13.24 10.77 7.65
N TYR A 97 -14.35 10.91 6.95
CA TYR A 97 -15.63 11.32 7.51
C TYR A 97 -16.45 10.14 8.02
N PHE A 98 -16.26 8.97 7.41
CA PHE A 98 -16.98 7.76 7.78
C PHE A 98 -16.16 6.52 7.38
N ALA A 99 -16.09 5.51 8.25
CA ALA A 99 -15.47 4.23 7.96
C ALA A 99 -16.14 3.13 8.81
N GLU A 100 -16.98 2.32 8.20
CA GLU A 100 -17.69 1.21 8.87
C GLU A 100 -17.73 -0.03 7.99
N ILE A 101 -17.75 -1.19 8.65
CA ILE A 101 -17.88 -2.51 8.03
C ILE A 101 -18.81 -3.36 8.89
N ASP A 102 -19.66 -4.17 8.27
CA ASP A 102 -20.53 -5.12 8.95
C ASP A 102 -20.03 -6.58 8.90
N ASP A 103 -20.74 -7.46 9.59
CA ASP A 103 -20.39 -8.89 9.67
C ASP A 103 -20.49 -9.62 8.31
N SER A 104 -21.13 -9.03 7.31
CA SER A 104 -21.21 -9.55 5.94
C SER A 104 -20.06 -9.07 5.05
N ASN A 105 -19.10 -8.32 5.60
CA ASN A 105 -18.02 -7.60 4.90
C ASN A 105 -18.52 -6.51 3.96
N HIS A 106 -19.77 -6.03 4.12
CA HIS A 106 -20.21 -4.82 3.46
C HIS A 106 -19.63 -3.62 4.22
N PHE A 107 -18.98 -2.71 3.50
CA PHE A 107 -18.32 -1.55 4.09
C PHE A 107 -18.56 -0.28 3.28
N MET A 108 -18.36 0.85 3.91
CA MET A 108 -18.28 2.15 3.27
C MET A 108 -17.23 2.99 3.98
N ILE A 109 -16.34 3.60 3.21
CA ILE A 109 -15.40 4.62 3.67
C ILE A 109 -15.69 5.90 2.90
N ILE A 110 -15.82 7.03 3.58
CA ILE A 110 -15.97 8.36 2.98
C ILE A 110 -14.74 9.19 3.33
N LEU A 111 -13.99 9.55 2.32
CA LEU A 111 -12.77 10.35 2.42
C LEU A 111 -12.94 11.70 1.77
N ASP A 112 -12.17 12.66 2.24
CA ASP A 112 -12.03 13.94 1.58
C ASP A 112 -11.50 13.80 0.14
N ASP A 113 -12.03 14.59 -0.80
CA ASP A 113 -11.56 14.58 -2.18
C ASP A 113 -10.28 15.41 -2.32
N MET A 114 -9.19 14.75 -2.62
CA MET A 114 -7.89 15.40 -2.84
C MET A 114 -7.74 16.07 -4.21
N SER A 115 -8.76 16.02 -5.06
CA SER A 115 -8.69 16.61 -6.40
C SER A 115 -8.63 18.15 -6.38
N PRO A 116 -7.95 18.77 -7.35
CA PRO A 116 -7.05 18.13 -8.31
C PRO A 116 -5.74 17.67 -7.67
N THR A 117 -5.15 16.59 -8.20
CA THR A 117 -3.85 16.05 -7.79
C THR A 117 -2.89 16.07 -8.97
N LEU A 118 -1.59 16.12 -8.71
CA LEU A 118 -0.59 15.83 -9.73
C LEU A 118 -0.68 14.35 -10.14
N SER A 119 -0.94 14.11 -11.41
CA SER A 119 -0.94 12.74 -11.96
C SER A 119 0.50 12.26 -12.13
N VAL A 120 0.90 11.29 -11.33
CA VAL A 120 2.19 10.58 -11.47
C VAL A 120 1.90 9.14 -11.88
N ASP A 121 2.57 8.69 -12.93
CA ASP A 121 2.40 7.32 -13.45
C ASP A 121 3.46 6.39 -12.84
N GLN A 122 3.04 5.20 -12.42
CA GLN A 122 3.93 4.14 -11.92
C GLN A 122 5.07 3.81 -12.91
N PHE A 123 4.82 3.91 -14.22
CA PHE A 123 5.83 3.67 -15.25
C PHE A 123 6.90 4.77 -15.33
N SER A 124 6.50 6.03 -15.14
CA SER A 124 7.45 7.17 -15.18
C SER A 124 8.32 7.23 -13.92
N GLY A 125 7.83 6.68 -12.81
CA GLY A 125 8.49 6.79 -11.51
C GLY A 125 8.44 8.20 -10.91
N LEU A 126 9.00 8.33 -9.71
CA LEU A 126 9.03 9.57 -8.94
C LEU A 126 10.32 10.36 -9.14
N THR A 127 10.25 11.66 -8.92
CA THR A 127 11.43 12.51 -8.70
C THR A 127 12.02 12.29 -7.32
N LEU A 128 13.27 12.71 -7.08
CA LEU A 128 13.88 12.65 -5.74
C LEU A 128 13.10 13.48 -4.72
N GLU A 129 12.53 14.62 -5.11
CA GLU A 129 11.71 15.45 -4.22
C GLU A 129 10.43 14.75 -3.78
N GLN A 130 9.69 14.17 -4.72
CA GLN A 130 8.51 13.36 -4.42
C GLN A 130 8.85 12.15 -3.53
N THR A 131 10.00 11.53 -3.79
CA THR A 131 10.48 10.40 -2.99
C THR A 131 10.79 10.82 -1.56
N ARG A 132 11.41 11.99 -1.34
CA ARG A 132 11.64 12.53 0.02
C ARG A 132 10.31 12.73 0.77
N HIS A 133 9.27 13.28 0.11
CA HIS A 133 7.94 13.42 0.73
C HIS A 133 7.37 12.06 1.15
N GLY A 134 7.47 11.02 0.29
CA GLY A 134 7.06 9.66 0.62
C GLY A 134 7.83 9.08 1.81
N LEU A 135 9.14 9.27 1.87
CA LEU A 135 9.98 8.79 2.99
C LEU A 135 9.64 9.48 4.32
N VAL A 136 9.34 10.78 4.30
CA VAL A 136 8.86 11.51 5.47
C VAL A 136 7.50 10.97 5.92
N ALA A 137 6.58 10.70 4.99
CA ALA A 137 5.28 10.10 5.31
C ALA A 137 5.44 8.71 5.95
N LEU A 138 6.33 7.85 5.41
CA LEU A 138 6.67 6.56 6.01
C LEU A 138 7.31 6.70 7.40
N ALA A 139 8.23 7.64 7.58
CA ALA A 139 8.83 7.88 8.88
C ALA A 139 7.80 8.27 9.94
N ASN A 140 6.79 9.07 9.58
CA ASN A 140 5.67 9.41 10.47
C ASN A 140 4.82 8.19 10.85
N LEU A 141 4.44 7.35 9.86
CA LEU A 141 3.71 6.10 10.10
C LEU A 141 4.47 5.19 11.06
N HIS A 142 5.71 4.90 10.71
CA HIS A 142 6.54 3.94 11.41
C HIS A 142 6.90 4.41 12.82
N SER A 143 7.25 5.70 12.99
CA SER A 143 7.61 6.26 14.31
C SER A 143 6.43 6.27 15.27
N GLY A 144 5.24 6.58 14.77
CA GLY A 144 4.01 6.62 15.58
C GLY A 144 3.52 5.24 16.03
N THR A 145 4.14 4.16 15.55
CA THR A 145 3.66 2.78 15.79
C THR A 145 4.78 1.80 16.15
N THR A 146 6.02 2.28 16.35
CA THR A 146 7.17 1.40 16.64
C THR A 146 7.01 0.71 17.99
N ASN A 147 7.12 -0.63 17.99
CA ASN A 147 7.07 -1.48 19.17
C ASN A 147 5.85 -1.21 20.07
N ASP A 148 4.69 -0.93 19.45
CA ASP A 148 3.42 -0.72 20.13
C ASP A 148 2.69 -2.07 20.32
N ASP A 149 3.00 -2.77 21.41
CA ASP A 149 2.45 -4.10 21.71
C ASP A 149 0.91 -4.08 21.83
N GLU A 150 0.31 -2.99 22.33
CA GLU A 150 -1.15 -2.86 22.42
C GLU A 150 -1.77 -2.81 21.02
N LEU A 151 -1.19 -2.01 20.13
CA LEU A 151 -1.62 -1.91 18.75
C LEU A 151 -1.39 -3.24 18.01
N PHE A 152 -0.25 -3.87 18.19
CA PHE A 152 0.09 -5.17 17.56
C PHE A 152 -0.83 -6.30 18.03
N GLY A 153 -1.40 -6.19 19.22
CA GLY A 153 -2.42 -7.11 19.75
C GLY A 153 -3.79 -6.98 19.08
N ARG A 154 -4.04 -5.96 18.25
CA ARG A 154 -5.33 -5.79 17.56
C ARG A 154 -5.54 -6.89 16.52
N GLU A 155 -6.68 -7.58 16.60
CA GLU A 155 -6.99 -8.70 15.72
C GLU A 155 -7.04 -8.30 14.23
N TRP A 156 -7.58 -7.12 13.92
CA TRP A 156 -7.67 -6.64 12.54
C TRP A 156 -6.29 -6.40 11.91
N LEU A 157 -5.26 -6.13 12.71
CA LEU A 157 -3.90 -5.83 12.24
C LEU A 157 -3.05 -7.10 12.11
N ASN A 158 -2.94 -7.90 13.16
CA ASN A 158 -2.05 -9.07 13.21
C ASN A 158 -2.77 -10.42 13.07
N GLY A 159 -4.02 -10.52 13.49
CA GLY A 159 -4.77 -11.78 13.46
C GLY A 159 -4.86 -12.39 12.06
N THR A 160 -4.91 -11.55 11.05
CA THR A 160 -4.96 -11.98 9.63
C THR A 160 -3.67 -12.67 9.19
N LYS A 161 -2.49 -12.12 9.54
CA LYS A 161 -1.19 -12.71 9.15
C LYS A 161 -1.04 -14.11 9.75
N ALA A 162 -1.31 -14.25 11.04
CA ALA A 162 -1.22 -15.55 11.73
C ALA A 162 -2.24 -16.57 11.18
N ALA A 163 -3.49 -16.15 10.96
CA ALA A 163 -4.54 -17.03 10.47
C ALA A 163 -4.33 -17.49 9.03
N LEU A 164 -3.78 -16.65 8.17
CA LEU A 164 -3.58 -16.95 6.74
C LEU A 164 -2.20 -17.53 6.44
N ALA A 165 -1.23 -17.46 7.36
CA ALA A 165 0.13 -17.94 7.11
C ALA A 165 0.19 -19.41 6.61
N PRO A 166 -0.54 -20.39 7.16
CA PRO A 166 -0.52 -21.77 6.66
C PRO A 166 -1.06 -21.88 5.24
N LEU A 167 -2.13 -21.13 4.93
CA LEU A 167 -2.70 -21.09 3.58
C LEU A 167 -1.70 -20.51 2.59
N TYR A 168 -1.14 -19.35 2.89
CA TYR A 168 -0.12 -18.74 2.01
C TYR A 168 1.07 -19.66 1.79
N GLN A 169 1.60 -20.30 2.84
CA GLN A 169 2.69 -21.25 2.70
C GLN A 169 2.36 -22.41 1.75
N SER A 170 1.12 -22.85 1.71
CA SER A 170 0.69 -23.95 0.83
C SER A 170 0.48 -23.54 -0.62
N ILE A 171 -0.01 -22.30 -0.88
CA ILE A 171 -0.36 -21.86 -2.23
C ILE A 171 0.78 -21.09 -2.95
N LEU A 172 1.61 -20.37 -2.21
CA LEU A 172 2.67 -19.52 -2.80
C LEU A 172 3.57 -20.27 -3.79
N PRO A 173 4.08 -21.50 -3.52
CA PRO A 173 4.91 -22.21 -4.51
C PRO A 173 4.21 -22.41 -5.86
N GLY A 174 2.91 -22.71 -5.82
CA GLY A 174 2.09 -22.84 -7.03
C GLY A 174 1.93 -21.52 -7.78
N LEU A 175 1.76 -20.41 -7.05
CA LEU A 175 1.64 -19.07 -7.65
C LEU A 175 2.94 -18.65 -8.35
N PHE A 176 4.10 -18.94 -7.75
CA PHE A 176 5.41 -18.69 -8.39
C PHE A 176 5.58 -19.52 -9.68
N THR A 177 5.19 -20.79 -9.65
CA THR A 177 5.24 -21.65 -10.83
C THR A 177 4.32 -21.11 -11.94
N THR A 178 3.09 -20.71 -11.59
CA THR A 178 2.14 -20.13 -12.55
C THR A 178 2.65 -18.82 -13.13
N PHE A 179 3.26 -17.96 -12.31
CA PHE A 179 3.89 -16.72 -12.79
C PHE A 179 4.98 -17.00 -13.81
N LEU A 180 5.91 -17.90 -13.51
CA LEU A 180 7.03 -18.24 -14.40
C LEU A 180 6.54 -18.81 -15.75
N ASP A 181 5.46 -19.59 -15.76
CA ASP A 181 4.86 -20.08 -17.00
C ASP A 181 4.17 -18.96 -17.78
N ARG A 182 3.37 -18.14 -17.10
CA ARG A 182 2.63 -17.03 -17.73
C ARG A 182 3.56 -15.98 -18.32
N PHE A 183 4.58 -15.57 -17.59
CA PHE A 183 5.54 -14.54 -17.98
C PHE A 183 6.84 -15.09 -18.56
N ARG A 184 6.85 -16.32 -19.11
CA ARG A 184 8.03 -16.99 -19.68
C ARG A 184 8.76 -16.21 -20.76
N HIS A 185 8.17 -15.14 -21.29
CA HIS A 185 8.74 -14.23 -22.29
C HIS A 185 9.28 -12.93 -21.67
N ALA A 186 9.21 -12.76 -20.35
CA ALA A 186 9.86 -11.65 -19.68
C ALA A 186 11.39 -11.78 -19.74
N ASP A 187 12.10 -10.72 -19.37
CA ASP A 187 13.55 -10.69 -19.35
C ASP A 187 14.13 -11.83 -18.50
N ALA A 188 15.19 -12.46 -18.99
CA ALA A 188 15.81 -13.63 -18.35
C ALA A 188 16.24 -13.34 -16.90
N ASP A 189 16.76 -12.15 -16.64
CA ASP A 189 17.21 -11.73 -15.30
C ASP A 189 16.03 -11.64 -14.31
N ILE A 190 14.83 -11.24 -14.76
CA ILE A 190 13.61 -11.24 -13.94
C ILE A 190 13.24 -12.67 -13.57
N LEU A 191 13.21 -13.57 -14.55
CA LEU A 191 12.84 -14.98 -14.35
C LEU A 191 13.86 -15.68 -13.44
N GLU A 192 15.15 -15.35 -13.56
CA GLU A 192 16.20 -15.86 -12.69
C GLU A 192 16.04 -15.37 -11.26
N LEU A 193 15.79 -14.06 -11.02
CA LEU A 193 15.54 -13.52 -9.70
C LEU A 193 14.32 -14.19 -9.05
N VAL A 194 13.20 -14.29 -9.78
CA VAL A 194 11.96 -14.92 -9.29
C VAL A 194 12.20 -16.39 -8.92
N THR A 195 12.91 -17.14 -9.75
CA THR A 195 13.24 -18.55 -9.51
C THR A 195 14.11 -18.71 -8.26
N ASN A 196 15.19 -17.93 -8.16
CA ASN A 196 16.11 -17.97 -7.03
C ASN A 196 15.45 -17.53 -5.73
N PHE A 197 14.55 -16.56 -5.78
CA PHE A 197 13.79 -16.10 -4.62
C PHE A 197 12.75 -17.14 -4.17
N ALA A 198 12.08 -17.83 -5.07
CA ALA A 198 11.09 -18.87 -4.74
C ALA A 198 11.65 -19.93 -3.79
N HIS A 199 12.93 -20.33 -3.96
CA HIS A 199 13.62 -21.26 -3.07
C HIS A 199 13.94 -20.68 -1.68
N ARG A 200 13.96 -19.34 -1.56
CA ARG A 200 14.26 -18.60 -0.33
C ARG A 200 13.05 -18.00 0.36
N LEU A 201 11.88 -18.20 -0.21
CA LEU A 201 10.64 -17.63 0.31
C LEU A 201 10.37 -17.97 1.79
N PRO A 202 10.62 -19.20 2.29
CA PRO A 202 10.50 -19.51 3.71
C PRO A 202 11.44 -18.65 4.58
N HIS A 203 12.67 -18.45 4.14
CA HIS A 203 13.67 -17.63 4.83
C HIS A 203 13.26 -16.15 4.83
N TYR A 204 12.79 -15.65 3.68
CA TYR A 204 12.30 -14.29 3.57
C TYR A 204 11.12 -14.04 4.52
N SER A 205 10.18 -14.96 4.59
CA SER A 205 8.99 -14.86 5.45
C SER A 205 9.29 -14.97 6.95
N ALA A 206 10.40 -15.56 7.31
CA ALA A 206 10.85 -15.74 8.70
C ALA A 206 11.69 -14.57 9.23
N GLN A 207 11.95 -13.53 8.43
CA GLN A 207 12.70 -12.38 8.88
C GLN A 207 12.00 -11.68 10.05
N ALA A 208 12.79 -11.26 11.03
CA ALA A 208 12.36 -10.44 12.15
C ALA A 208 13.14 -9.12 12.15
N SER A 209 12.57 -8.10 12.74
CA SER A 209 13.22 -6.81 12.95
C SER A 209 13.05 -6.38 14.41
N PRO A 210 14.06 -5.78 15.03
CA PRO A 210 13.89 -5.18 16.36
C PRO A 210 13.10 -3.87 16.34
N TYR A 211 12.72 -3.39 15.16
CA TYR A 211 12.04 -2.12 14.94
C TYR A 211 10.64 -2.32 14.32
N GLU A 212 9.94 -3.38 14.70
CA GLU A 212 8.59 -3.64 14.16
C GLU A 212 7.68 -2.43 14.35
N CYS A 213 6.88 -2.17 13.34
CA CYS A 213 5.92 -1.09 13.28
C CYS A 213 4.75 -1.46 12.38
N VAL A 214 3.73 -0.62 12.33
CA VAL A 214 2.70 -0.73 11.30
C VAL A 214 3.30 -0.29 9.97
N VAL A 215 3.16 -1.14 8.96
CA VAL A 215 3.55 -0.89 7.58
C VAL A 215 2.31 -0.76 6.70
N HIS A 216 2.41 0.03 5.64
CA HIS A 216 1.35 0.16 4.62
C HIS A 216 1.20 -1.15 3.82
N GLY A 217 2.34 -1.77 3.48
CA GLY A 217 2.41 -3.04 2.74
C GLY A 217 2.33 -2.91 1.22
N ASP A 218 1.78 -1.81 0.68
CA ASP A 218 1.76 -1.47 -0.75
C ASP A 218 2.07 0.01 -0.99
N PHE A 219 3.10 0.53 -0.33
CA PHE A 219 3.48 1.93 -0.45
C PHE A 219 4.24 2.19 -1.75
N ARG A 220 3.51 2.61 -2.80
CA ARG A 220 4.01 2.82 -4.16
C ARG A 220 3.33 4.02 -4.83
N THR A 221 3.86 4.44 -5.98
CA THR A 221 3.42 5.65 -6.70
C THR A 221 1.90 5.76 -6.86
N ASP A 222 1.21 4.68 -7.25
CA ASP A 222 -0.24 4.71 -7.49
C ASP A 222 -1.07 4.99 -6.21
N ASN A 223 -0.50 4.76 -5.01
CA ASN A 223 -1.14 4.99 -3.72
C ASN A 223 -0.74 6.33 -3.07
N LEU A 224 -0.07 7.19 -3.83
CA LEU A 224 0.45 8.49 -3.40
C LEU A 224 -0.18 9.62 -4.23
N LEU A 225 -0.98 10.46 -3.58
CA LEU A 225 -1.64 11.59 -4.19
C LEU A 225 -0.81 12.85 -3.93
N PHE A 226 0.00 13.24 -4.91
CA PHE A 226 0.83 14.44 -4.84
C PHE A 226 0.05 15.70 -5.20
N GLU A 227 0.42 16.83 -4.60
CA GLU A 227 -0.16 18.16 -4.84
C GLU A 227 -1.69 18.15 -4.73
N GLY A 228 -2.21 17.44 -3.73
CA GLY A 228 -3.65 17.39 -3.47
C GLY A 228 -4.24 18.78 -3.29
N ARG A 229 -5.49 18.96 -3.75
CA ARG A 229 -6.20 20.23 -3.76
C ARG A 229 -5.43 21.34 -4.49
N GLY A 230 -4.78 20.98 -5.61
CA GLY A 230 -4.02 21.93 -6.40
C GLY A 230 -2.76 22.45 -5.74
N GLY A 231 -2.11 21.63 -4.89
CA GLY A 231 -0.85 21.95 -4.22
C GLY A 231 -0.98 22.36 -2.74
N GLU A 232 -2.21 22.45 -2.20
CA GLU A 232 -2.40 22.75 -0.77
C GLU A 232 -1.93 21.60 0.13
N VAL A 233 -2.04 20.34 -0.36
CA VAL A 233 -1.60 19.13 0.32
C VAL A 233 -0.43 18.52 -0.45
N PRO A 234 0.81 18.61 0.04
CA PRO A 234 1.99 18.11 -0.70
C PRO A 234 1.91 16.63 -1.05
N LEU A 235 1.37 15.82 -0.16
CA LEU A 235 1.19 14.37 -0.31
C LEU A 235 0.02 13.90 0.55
N ALA A 236 -0.80 12.99 0.01
CA ALA A 236 -1.71 12.16 0.79
C ALA A 236 -1.53 10.68 0.41
N VAL A 237 -1.55 9.79 1.41
CA VAL A 237 -1.39 8.34 1.24
C VAL A 237 -2.77 7.69 1.32
N VAL A 238 -3.07 6.82 0.37
CA VAL A 238 -4.36 6.12 0.25
C VAL A 238 -4.16 4.60 0.11
N ASP A 239 -5.26 3.84 0.16
CA ASP A 239 -5.31 2.38 -0.03
C ASP A 239 -4.60 1.57 1.07
N TRP A 240 -5.12 1.68 2.29
CA TRP A 240 -4.59 1.06 3.52
C TRP A 240 -5.04 -0.40 3.73
N GLN A 241 -5.52 -1.07 2.70
CA GLN A 241 -6.06 -2.44 2.78
C GLN A 241 -5.00 -3.51 3.09
N THR A 242 -3.73 -3.23 2.85
CA THR A 242 -2.60 -4.16 3.08
C THR A 242 -1.85 -3.91 4.39
N VAL A 243 -2.33 -2.95 5.20
CA VAL A 243 -1.70 -2.57 6.47
C VAL A 243 -1.48 -3.78 7.37
N SER A 244 -0.29 -3.88 7.95
CA SER A 244 0.13 -5.01 8.81
C SER A 244 1.27 -4.60 9.74
N VAL A 245 1.76 -5.53 10.58
CA VAL A 245 2.98 -5.33 11.39
C VAL A 245 4.17 -6.00 10.73
N SER A 246 5.25 -5.26 10.55
CA SER A 246 6.50 -5.76 9.98
C SER A 246 7.68 -4.84 10.28
N SER A 247 8.87 -5.18 9.73
CA SER A 247 9.99 -4.24 9.64
C SER A 247 9.62 -2.99 8.85
N PRO A 248 10.01 -1.78 9.28
CA PRO A 248 9.83 -0.55 8.51
C PRO A 248 10.48 -0.61 7.12
N PHE A 249 11.54 -1.41 6.97
CA PHE A 249 12.24 -1.56 5.70
C PHE A 249 11.45 -2.35 4.65
N LEU A 250 10.37 -3.03 5.04
CA LEU A 250 9.42 -3.59 4.08
C LEU A 250 8.83 -2.48 3.18
N ASP A 251 8.31 -1.42 3.79
CA ASP A 251 7.75 -0.29 3.04
C ASP A 251 8.84 0.56 2.37
N VAL A 252 9.92 0.88 3.10
CA VAL A 252 11.00 1.75 2.58
C VAL A 252 11.63 1.13 1.34
N ALA A 253 11.98 -0.15 1.39
CA ALA A 253 12.57 -0.84 0.25
C ALA A 253 11.58 -1.00 -0.91
N TYR A 254 10.34 -1.43 -0.60
CA TYR A 254 9.29 -1.57 -1.62
C TYR A 254 9.05 -0.25 -2.35
N PHE A 255 8.91 0.84 -1.61
CA PHE A 255 8.72 2.19 -2.16
C PHE A 255 9.86 2.61 -3.07
N LEU A 256 11.09 2.57 -2.56
CA LEU A 256 12.26 3.00 -3.32
C LEU A 256 12.45 2.19 -4.59
N VAL A 257 12.33 0.86 -4.48
CA VAL A 257 12.59 -0.08 -5.58
C VAL A 257 11.52 -0.02 -6.65
N THR A 258 10.25 0.16 -6.28
CA THR A 258 9.15 0.16 -7.25
C THR A 258 8.86 1.53 -7.84
N SER A 259 9.18 2.61 -7.13
CA SER A 259 8.77 3.97 -7.50
C SER A 259 9.88 4.80 -8.15
N LEU A 260 11.15 4.37 -8.10
CA LEU A 260 12.26 5.09 -8.72
C LEU A 260 12.86 4.32 -9.89
N GLU A 261 13.39 5.07 -10.86
CA GLU A 261 14.28 4.47 -11.87
C GLU A 261 15.56 3.94 -11.19
N PRO A 262 16.01 2.70 -11.50
CA PRO A 262 17.10 2.06 -10.80
C PRO A 262 18.39 2.88 -10.74
N GLN A 263 18.77 3.55 -11.84
CA GLN A 263 19.99 4.35 -11.87
C GLN A 263 19.90 5.56 -10.95
N LEU A 264 18.73 6.18 -10.86
CA LEU A 264 18.48 7.29 -9.94
C LEU A 264 18.54 6.80 -8.48
N LEU A 265 17.93 5.66 -8.18
CA LEU A 265 17.98 5.06 -6.85
C LEU A 265 19.42 4.70 -6.45
N LEU A 266 20.19 4.04 -7.33
CA LEU A 266 21.56 3.66 -7.03
C LEU A 266 22.47 4.88 -6.76
N GLY A 267 22.22 6.01 -7.42
CA GLY A 267 22.95 7.25 -7.22
C GLY A 267 22.56 8.00 -5.94
N ALA A 268 21.36 7.82 -5.42
CA ALA A 268 20.80 8.60 -4.31
C ALA A 268 20.41 7.76 -3.08
N ALA A 269 20.68 6.46 -3.08
CA ALA A 269 20.17 5.54 -2.04
C ALA A 269 20.59 5.93 -0.62
N ASP A 270 21.85 6.36 -0.42
CA ASP A 270 22.36 6.76 0.89
C ASP A 270 21.69 8.06 1.36
N GLU A 271 21.54 9.04 0.48
CA GLU A 271 20.86 10.31 0.77
C GLU A 271 19.39 10.09 1.13
N LEU A 272 18.69 9.27 0.34
CA LEU A 272 17.28 8.96 0.60
C LEU A 272 17.10 8.19 1.92
N LEU A 273 17.99 7.25 2.22
CA LEU A 273 17.98 6.56 3.50
C LEU A 273 18.23 7.52 4.67
N ASP A 274 19.13 8.50 4.51
CA ASP A 274 19.38 9.52 5.52
C ASP A 274 18.14 10.38 5.79
N VAL A 275 17.41 10.80 4.75
CA VAL A 275 16.13 11.53 4.91
C VAL A 275 15.15 10.74 5.80
N TYR A 276 15.00 9.44 5.57
CA TYR A 276 14.13 8.60 6.38
C TYR A 276 14.61 8.46 7.84
N LEU A 277 15.91 8.20 8.04
CA LEU A 277 16.49 7.98 9.37
C LEU A 277 16.54 9.26 10.21
N GLU A 278 16.83 10.40 9.59
CA GLU A 278 16.82 11.73 10.25
C GLU A 278 15.41 12.07 10.73
N GLU A 279 14.38 11.84 9.89
CA GLU A 279 13.01 12.09 10.29
C GLU A 279 12.57 11.13 11.42
N ARG A 280 12.93 9.85 11.35
CA ARG A 280 12.73 8.89 12.46
C ARG A 280 13.37 9.37 13.77
N SER A 281 14.60 9.88 13.68
CA SER A 281 15.31 10.43 14.83
C SER A 281 14.62 11.67 15.40
N ARG A 282 14.18 12.59 14.51
CA ARG A 282 13.41 13.78 14.88
C ARG A 282 12.11 13.43 15.63
N LEU A 283 11.46 12.34 15.24
CA LEU A 283 10.24 11.81 15.86
C LEU A 283 10.49 10.96 17.10
N GLY A 284 11.73 10.84 17.59
CA GLY A 284 12.07 10.11 18.81
C GLY A 284 12.14 8.59 18.67
N SER A 285 12.22 8.07 17.43
CA SER A 285 12.25 6.63 17.13
C SER A 285 13.45 6.29 16.22
N PRO A 286 14.71 6.57 16.66
CA PRO A 286 15.89 6.41 15.84
C PRO A 286 16.18 4.95 15.52
N ILE A 287 16.73 4.68 14.34
CA ILE A 287 17.29 3.39 13.92
C ILE A 287 18.78 3.59 13.62
N PRO A 288 19.70 2.77 14.17
CA PRO A 288 21.12 2.86 13.87
C PRO A 288 21.41 2.60 12.39
N ARG A 289 22.23 3.45 11.77
CA ARG A 289 22.50 3.38 10.33
C ARG A 289 23.28 2.12 9.92
N ASP A 290 24.13 1.61 10.75
CA ASP A 290 24.97 0.42 10.49
C ASP A 290 24.14 -0.85 10.24
N THR A 291 22.96 -0.97 10.87
CA THR A 291 22.06 -2.12 10.70
C THR A 291 21.12 -1.98 9.50
N THR A 292 20.88 -0.75 9.02
CA THR A 292 19.81 -0.45 8.06
C THR A 292 20.12 -0.91 6.64
N ARG A 293 21.39 -0.87 6.22
CA ARG A 293 21.76 -1.19 4.83
C ARG A 293 21.50 -2.66 4.49
N SER A 294 21.82 -3.58 5.41
CA SER A 294 21.55 -5.01 5.22
C SER A 294 20.04 -5.29 5.23
N GLU A 295 19.26 -4.66 6.13
CA GLU A 295 17.80 -4.78 6.12
C GLU A 295 17.21 -4.25 4.83
N LEU A 296 17.58 -3.04 4.39
CA LEU A 296 17.12 -2.44 3.14
C LEU A 296 17.40 -3.38 1.95
N ALA A 297 18.60 -3.96 1.87
CA ALA A 297 18.98 -4.88 0.82
C ALA A 297 18.14 -6.16 0.83
N ARG A 298 17.84 -6.74 2.00
CA ARG A 298 16.99 -7.93 2.10
C ARG A 298 15.55 -7.62 1.73
N TYR A 299 15.00 -6.48 2.21
CA TYR A 299 13.62 -6.07 1.91
C TYR A 299 13.46 -5.51 0.49
N ALA A 300 14.55 -5.25 -0.27
CA ALA A 300 14.47 -5.00 -1.72
C ALA A 300 13.88 -6.18 -2.51
N LEU A 301 13.79 -7.38 -1.90
CA LEU A 301 13.09 -8.55 -2.42
C LEU A 301 11.56 -8.48 -2.23
N GLN A 302 11.02 -7.52 -1.47
CA GLN A 302 9.57 -7.35 -1.24
C GLN A 302 8.75 -7.25 -2.53
N PRO A 303 9.20 -6.52 -3.58
CA PRO A 303 8.48 -6.53 -4.85
C PRO A 303 8.29 -7.94 -5.42
N VAL A 304 9.29 -8.82 -5.32
CA VAL A 304 9.17 -10.21 -5.81
C VAL A 304 8.16 -10.99 -4.97
N ALA A 305 8.23 -10.84 -3.64
CA ALA A 305 7.32 -11.52 -2.71
C ALA A 305 5.85 -11.12 -2.91
N MET A 306 5.60 -9.86 -3.30
CA MET A 306 4.25 -9.30 -3.43
C MET A 306 3.71 -9.36 -4.85
N LEU A 307 4.51 -8.91 -5.85
CA LEU A 307 4.02 -8.74 -7.21
C LEU A 307 3.85 -10.07 -7.95
N VAL A 308 4.69 -11.07 -7.66
CA VAL A 308 4.60 -12.40 -8.30
C VAL A 308 3.26 -13.08 -7.97
N PRO A 309 2.85 -13.23 -6.70
CA PRO A 309 1.52 -13.75 -6.38
C PRO A 309 0.40 -12.83 -6.90
N ALA A 310 0.53 -11.51 -6.74
CA ALA A 310 -0.49 -10.56 -7.17
C ALA A 310 -0.78 -10.70 -8.67
N ALA A 311 0.25 -10.75 -9.52
CA ALA A 311 0.09 -10.90 -10.98
C ALA A 311 -0.67 -12.16 -11.40
N VAL A 312 -0.76 -13.19 -10.53
CA VAL A 312 -1.51 -14.43 -10.80
C VAL A 312 -2.94 -14.36 -10.26
N ILE A 313 -3.15 -13.66 -9.13
CA ILE A 313 -4.42 -13.65 -8.40
C ILE A 313 -5.38 -12.56 -8.91
N VAL A 314 -4.86 -11.37 -9.24
CA VAL A 314 -5.70 -10.23 -9.65
C VAL A 314 -6.22 -10.40 -11.08
N GLU A 315 -7.26 -9.63 -11.43
CA GLU A 315 -7.76 -9.57 -12.79
C GLU A 315 -6.66 -9.22 -13.79
N GLN A 316 -6.59 -9.99 -14.87
CA GLN A 316 -5.54 -9.88 -15.89
C GLN A 316 -5.89 -8.78 -16.89
N THR A 317 -5.04 -7.76 -16.96
CA THR A 317 -5.13 -6.68 -17.95
C THR A 317 -3.75 -6.41 -18.55
N ASP A 318 -3.70 -6.00 -19.82
CA ASP A 318 -2.43 -5.66 -20.51
C ASP A 318 -1.65 -4.56 -19.76
N ARG A 319 -2.35 -3.60 -19.16
CA ARG A 319 -1.71 -2.53 -18.37
C ARG A 319 -1.15 -3.09 -17.07
N GLY A 320 -1.91 -3.95 -16.38
CA GLY A 320 -1.50 -4.59 -15.13
C GLY A 320 -0.26 -5.47 -15.34
N ASP A 321 -0.27 -6.31 -16.37
CA ASP A 321 0.85 -7.19 -16.70
C ASP A 321 2.13 -6.40 -16.99
N ARG A 322 2.04 -5.34 -17.80
CA ARG A 322 3.18 -4.46 -18.07
C ARG A 322 3.68 -3.77 -16.78
N MET A 323 2.77 -3.34 -15.91
CA MET A 323 3.13 -2.72 -14.63
C MET A 323 3.90 -3.72 -13.73
N PHE A 324 3.41 -4.94 -13.58
CA PHE A 324 4.10 -5.98 -12.80
C PHE A 324 5.50 -6.26 -13.34
N VAL A 325 5.64 -6.42 -14.66
CA VAL A 325 6.94 -6.67 -15.29
C VAL A 325 7.88 -5.47 -15.09
N GLU A 326 7.40 -4.23 -15.24
CA GLU A 326 8.23 -3.04 -15.04
C GLU A 326 8.72 -2.89 -13.59
N MET A 327 7.84 -3.11 -12.62
CA MET A 327 8.23 -3.06 -11.20
C MET A 327 9.23 -4.17 -10.86
N LEU A 328 9.06 -5.38 -11.42
CA LEU A 328 10.01 -6.49 -11.26
C LEU A 328 11.34 -6.22 -11.97
N ARG A 329 11.33 -5.56 -13.15
CA ARG A 329 12.56 -5.12 -13.83
C ARG A 329 13.38 -4.19 -12.92
N ARG A 330 12.73 -3.18 -12.32
CA ARG A 330 13.39 -2.28 -11.36
C ARG A 330 13.94 -3.06 -10.17
N ALA A 331 13.14 -3.96 -9.60
CA ALA A 331 13.55 -4.79 -8.47
C ALA A 331 14.77 -5.67 -8.85
N THR A 332 14.79 -6.25 -10.04
CA THR A 332 15.91 -7.10 -10.49
C THR A 332 17.23 -6.34 -10.53
N VAL A 333 17.24 -5.13 -11.09
CA VAL A 333 18.44 -4.28 -11.13
C VAL A 333 18.94 -3.95 -9.73
N ILE A 334 18.04 -3.55 -8.83
CA ILE A 334 18.40 -3.15 -7.47
C ILE A 334 18.82 -4.36 -6.62
N CYS A 335 18.08 -5.47 -6.68
CA CYS A 335 18.44 -6.69 -5.96
C CYS A 335 19.80 -7.24 -6.37
N THR A 336 20.15 -7.15 -7.64
CA THR A 336 21.48 -7.53 -8.15
C THR A 336 22.57 -6.59 -7.59
N ALA A 337 22.36 -5.27 -7.70
CA ALA A 337 23.33 -4.28 -7.22
C ALA A 337 23.54 -4.33 -5.72
N TRP A 338 22.50 -4.57 -4.94
CA TRP A 338 22.55 -4.65 -3.46
C TRP A 338 22.84 -6.07 -2.94
N LYS A 339 22.98 -7.06 -3.83
CA LYS A 339 23.21 -8.47 -3.49
C LYS A 339 22.17 -9.02 -2.52
N SER A 340 20.90 -8.73 -2.81
CA SER A 340 19.78 -8.96 -1.89
C SER A 340 19.58 -10.43 -1.51
N LEU A 341 19.80 -11.37 -2.45
CA LEU A 341 19.72 -12.82 -2.15
C LEU A 341 20.85 -13.28 -1.23
N GLU A 342 22.06 -12.78 -1.44
CA GLU A 342 23.22 -13.09 -0.60
C GLU A 342 23.09 -12.47 0.79
N GLU A 343 22.52 -11.27 0.90
CA GLU A 343 22.21 -10.65 2.19
C GLU A 343 21.15 -11.45 2.96
N LEU A 344 20.13 -11.98 2.26
CA LEU A 344 19.14 -12.87 2.86
C LEU A 344 19.77 -14.18 3.34
N ASP A 345 20.64 -14.81 2.52
CA ASP A 345 21.34 -16.04 2.87
C ASP A 345 22.26 -15.84 4.09
N ARG A 346 22.95 -14.69 4.18
CA ARG A 346 23.77 -14.34 5.35
C ARG A 346 22.95 -14.15 6.62
N TYR A 347 21.80 -13.50 6.53
CA TYR A 347 20.91 -13.32 7.67
C TYR A 347 20.42 -14.65 8.26
N VAL A 348 20.13 -15.64 7.40
CA VAL A 348 19.70 -16.97 7.84
C VAL A 348 20.82 -17.79 8.46
N ALA A 349 22.07 -17.55 8.05
CA ALA A 349 23.25 -18.24 8.56
C ALA A 349 23.78 -17.66 9.90
N ALA A 350 23.34 -16.49 10.30
CA ALA A 350 23.73 -15.79 11.53
C ALA A 350 22.81 -16.13 12.72
#